data_8a7951fcec2edeed11077536e8fef9e0
#
_entry.id   8a7951fcec2edeed11077536e8fef9e0
#
_cell.length_a   1.000
_cell.length_b   1.000
_cell.length_c   1.000
_cell.angle_alpha   90.00
_cell.angle_beta   90.00
_cell.angle_gamma   90.00
#
_symmetry.space_group_name_H-M   'P 1'
#
loop_
_entity.id
_entity.type
_entity.pdbx_description
1 polymer ?
#
loop_
_entity_poly.entity_id
_entity_poly.type
_entity_poly.pdbx_seq_one_letter_code
_entity_poly.pdbx_strand_id
1 'polypeptide(L)'
;MKITQIRNATNRLEYAGKTFLIDPWLMPRHTFCFVDIPGLPYHTPDPLKEHLPMPFYDLPMSKEEILKDVDFIVLTHIHPDHIDISIEDGTVGAPLNKTIPIFCQNEGDAAILKKSGFQNITILSEKSITAGGVPPRKIPARHGTFIPCGDAMGVLFEAENEKTFYLAGDTIWYDGVKNAIETYHPEVIALNACAAETKENGRLIMDDQDVWNVAQTAPY
;
A
#
# COMPACT_ATOMS: atom_id res chain seq x y z
N MET A 1 -12.52 -15.17 1.60
CA MET A 1 -11.91 -13.83 1.54
C MET A 1 -12.91 -12.75 1.86
N LYS A 2 -12.52 -11.72 2.66
CA LYS A 2 -13.28 -10.49 2.90
C LYS A 2 -12.33 -9.30 2.90
N ILE A 3 -12.66 -8.25 2.14
CA ILE A 3 -11.89 -7.01 2.08
C ILE A 3 -12.73 -5.90 2.69
N THR A 4 -12.13 -5.14 3.60
CA THR A 4 -12.75 -3.94 4.21
C THR A 4 -11.80 -2.77 4.00
N GLN A 5 -12.15 -1.85 3.10
CA GLN A 5 -11.41 -0.60 2.97
C GLN A 5 -11.69 0.26 4.20
N ILE A 6 -10.65 0.68 4.90
CA ILE A 6 -10.74 1.56 6.07
C ILE A 6 -10.71 3.01 5.60
N ARG A 7 -9.60 3.43 4.97
CA ARG A 7 -9.44 4.78 4.43
C ARG A 7 -8.21 4.82 3.52
N ASN A 8 -8.26 5.54 2.40
CA ASN A 8 -7.18 5.64 1.43
C ASN A 8 -6.66 4.23 1.04
N ALA A 9 -5.36 3.98 1.14
CA ALA A 9 -4.74 2.68 0.86
C ALA A 9 -4.93 1.66 2.01
N THR A 10 -5.40 2.09 3.19
CA THR A 10 -5.56 1.20 4.34
C THR A 10 -6.72 0.22 4.14
N ASN A 11 -6.38 -1.06 4.08
CA ASN A 11 -7.33 -2.15 3.93
C ASN A 11 -7.15 -3.22 5.00
N ARG A 12 -8.24 -3.81 5.46
CA ARG A 12 -8.26 -5.03 6.26
C ARG A 12 -8.71 -6.19 5.38
N LEU A 13 -7.84 -7.19 5.24
CA LEU A 13 -8.07 -8.39 4.44
C LEU A 13 -8.16 -9.61 5.35
N GLU A 14 -9.31 -10.28 5.36
CA GLU A 14 -9.50 -11.61 5.94
C GLU A 14 -9.31 -12.64 4.81
N TYR A 15 -8.26 -13.47 4.91
CA TYR A 15 -7.83 -14.37 3.84
C TYR A 15 -7.25 -15.66 4.42
N ALA A 16 -7.76 -16.81 4.00
CA ALA A 16 -7.33 -18.13 4.46
C ALA A 16 -7.23 -18.25 5.99
N GLY A 17 -8.22 -17.72 6.71
CA GLY A 17 -8.27 -17.77 8.17
C GLY A 17 -7.30 -16.82 8.88
N LYS A 18 -6.67 -15.90 8.16
CA LYS A 18 -5.76 -14.88 8.69
C LYS A 18 -6.28 -13.47 8.40
N THR A 19 -5.91 -12.53 9.26
CA THR A 19 -6.22 -11.11 9.10
C THR A 19 -4.95 -10.32 8.79
N PHE A 20 -4.93 -9.68 7.64
CA PHE A 20 -3.87 -8.78 7.20
C PHE A 20 -4.36 -7.33 7.29
N LEU A 21 -3.55 -6.46 7.90
CA LEU A 21 -3.74 -5.02 7.84
C LEU A 21 -2.74 -4.45 6.83
N ILE A 22 -3.26 -3.87 5.76
CA ILE A 22 -2.48 -3.38 4.62
C ILE A 22 -2.40 -1.87 4.69
N ASP A 23 -1.20 -1.32 4.54
CA ASP A 23 -0.91 0.11 4.49
C ASP A 23 -1.62 0.90 5.60
N PRO A 24 -1.28 0.63 6.88
CA PRO A 24 -2.03 1.13 8.04
C PRO A 24 -1.75 2.60 8.35
N TRP A 25 -2.33 3.50 7.56
CA TRP A 25 -2.32 4.93 7.80
C TRP A 25 -3.48 5.33 8.70
N LEU A 26 -3.20 5.51 10.01
CA LEU A 26 -4.20 5.72 11.06
C LEU A 26 -4.15 7.13 11.68
N MET A 27 -3.46 8.07 11.03
CA MET A 27 -3.39 9.47 11.49
C MET A 27 -4.79 10.11 11.57
N PRO A 28 -5.00 11.09 12.48
CA PRO A 28 -6.22 11.88 12.51
C PRO A 28 -6.47 12.62 11.20
N ARG A 29 -7.72 13.00 10.96
CA ARG A 29 -8.08 13.86 9.82
C ARG A 29 -7.29 15.18 9.87
N HIS A 30 -6.88 15.66 8.70
CA HIS A 30 -6.20 16.93 8.52
C HIS A 30 -4.86 17.06 9.27
N THR A 31 -4.09 15.98 9.35
CA THR A 31 -2.81 15.95 10.08
C THR A 31 -1.72 16.76 9.40
N PHE A 32 -1.64 16.76 8.05
CA PHE A 32 -0.60 17.47 7.29
C PHE A 32 -1.04 17.78 5.86
N CYS A 33 -0.30 18.66 5.18
CA CYS A 33 -0.36 18.83 3.73
C CYS A 33 0.88 18.23 3.09
N PHE A 34 0.74 17.57 1.94
CA PHE A 34 1.88 16.92 1.27
C PHE A 34 2.98 17.91 0.86
N VAL A 35 2.61 19.14 0.51
CA VAL A 35 3.57 20.21 0.16
C VAL A 35 4.43 20.66 1.34
N ASP A 36 3.96 20.45 2.58
CA ASP A 36 4.65 20.89 3.80
C ASP A 36 5.59 19.83 4.38
N ILE A 37 5.72 18.65 3.75
CA ILE A 37 6.59 17.58 4.25
C ILE A 37 8.06 17.97 4.05
N PRO A 38 8.86 18.10 5.12
CA PRO A 38 10.25 18.48 5.02
C PRO A 38 11.08 17.50 4.17
N GLY A 39 11.75 18.01 3.15
CA GLY A 39 12.60 17.21 2.26
C GLY A 39 11.88 16.38 1.21
N LEU A 40 10.55 16.35 1.25
CA LEU A 40 9.70 15.63 0.30
C LEU A 40 8.46 16.47 -0.08
N PRO A 41 8.62 17.72 -0.56
CA PRO A 41 7.48 18.51 -0.98
C PRO A 41 6.87 17.90 -2.26
N TYR A 42 5.61 17.53 -2.20
CA TYR A 42 4.87 17.09 -3.37
C TYR A 42 4.04 18.25 -3.92
N HIS A 43 4.45 18.76 -5.06
CA HIS A 43 3.74 19.85 -5.75
C HIS A 43 2.71 19.27 -6.73
N THR A 44 1.45 19.65 -6.57
CA THR A 44 0.39 19.23 -7.49
C THR A 44 0.31 20.16 -8.71
N PRO A 45 -0.23 19.70 -9.86
CA PRO A 45 -0.50 20.57 -11.00
C PRO A 45 -1.47 21.72 -10.68
N ASP A 46 -2.41 21.48 -9.77
CA ASP A 46 -3.37 22.49 -9.30
C ASP A 46 -2.92 23.11 -7.97
N PRO A 47 -2.38 24.36 -7.99
CA PRO A 47 -1.88 25.00 -6.78
C PRO A 47 -2.92 25.21 -5.69
N LEU A 48 -4.22 25.25 -6.03
CA LEU A 48 -5.28 25.38 -5.04
C LEU A 48 -5.45 24.12 -4.20
N LYS A 49 -5.05 22.96 -4.72
CA LYS A 49 -5.12 21.68 -4.04
C LYS A 49 -3.88 21.34 -3.22
N GLU A 50 -2.78 22.03 -3.47
CA GLU A 50 -1.47 21.75 -2.86
C GLU A 50 -1.47 21.82 -1.34
N HIS A 51 -2.30 22.72 -0.77
CA HIS A 51 -2.42 22.96 0.66
C HIS A 51 -3.64 22.29 1.31
N LEU A 52 -4.30 21.35 0.62
CA LEU A 52 -5.41 20.62 1.22
C LEU A 52 -4.88 19.66 2.29
N PRO A 53 -5.35 19.77 3.54
CA PRO A 53 -4.84 18.91 4.62
C PRO A 53 -5.38 17.48 4.48
N MET A 54 -4.48 16.52 4.63
CA MET A 54 -4.75 15.09 4.53
C MET A 54 -4.65 14.40 5.90
N PRO A 55 -5.35 13.28 6.09
CA PRO A 55 -6.42 12.71 5.27
C PRO A 55 -7.71 13.56 5.33
N PHE A 56 -8.56 13.47 4.32
CA PHE A 56 -9.79 14.29 4.24
C PHE A 56 -10.88 13.84 5.23
N TYR A 57 -10.88 12.57 5.63
CA TYR A 57 -11.94 11.97 6.45
C TYR A 57 -11.37 11.36 7.72
N ASP A 58 -12.21 11.30 8.75
CA ASP A 58 -11.91 10.52 9.95
C ASP A 58 -11.89 9.00 9.64
N LEU A 59 -11.31 8.22 10.52
CA LEU A 59 -11.42 6.77 10.44
C LEU A 59 -12.89 6.37 10.64
N PRO A 60 -13.40 5.38 9.89
CA PRO A 60 -14.81 4.97 9.98
C PRO A 60 -15.13 4.17 11.26
N MET A 61 -14.11 3.77 12.00
CA MET A 61 -14.19 3.03 13.24
C MET A 61 -12.98 3.36 14.13
N SER A 62 -12.97 2.92 15.38
CA SER A 62 -11.86 3.17 16.31
C SER A 62 -10.57 2.45 15.87
N LYS A 63 -9.41 2.97 16.29
CA LYS A 63 -8.11 2.32 16.03
C LYS A 63 -8.06 0.93 16.66
N GLU A 64 -8.65 0.77 17.83
CA GLU A 64 -8.76 -0.51 18.54
C GLU A 64 -9.50 -1.56 17.71
N GLU A 65 -10.60 -1.16 17.05
CA GLU A 65 -11.36 -2.06 16.16
C GLU A 65 -10.58 -2.40 14.89
N ILE A 66 -9.87 -1.43 14.30
CA ILE A 66 -9.03 -1.65 13.12
C ILE A 66 -7.90 -2.63 13.43
N LEU A 67 -7.27 -2.49 14.59
CA LEU A 67 -6.10 -3.26 15.02
C LEU A 67 -6.45 -4.61 15.67
N LYS A 68 -7.73 -4.84 15.96
CA LYS A 68 -8.18 -6.05 16.64
C LYS A 68 -7.91 -7.28 15.78
N ASP A 69 -7.33 -8.32 16.40
CA ASP A 69 -7.09 -9.65 15.80
C ASP A 69 -6.32 -9.61 14.47
N VAL A 70 -5.40 -8.64 14.31
CA VAL A 70 -4.49 -8.58 13.17
C VAL A 70 -3.37 -9.59 13.34
N ASP A 71 -3.26 -10.55 12.42
CA ASP A 71 -2.20 -11.56 12.39
C ASP A 71 -0.92 -11.02 11.73
N PHE A 72 -1.07 -10.22 10.67
CA PHE A 72 0.03 -9.72 9.85
C PHE A 72 -0.21 -8.28 9.39
N ILE A 73 0.88 -7.54 9.20
CA ILE A 73 0.87 -6.24 8.54
C ILE A 73 1.55 -6.38 7.19
N VAL A 74 1.00 -5.74 6.16
CA VAL A 74 1.63 -5.60 4.84
C VAL A 74 1.82 -4.12 4.55
N LEU A 75 3.06 -3.72 4.30
CA LEU A 75 3.40 -2.36 3.92
C LEU A 75 3.93 -2.36 2.49
N THR A 76 3.17 -1.78 1.57
CA THR A 76 3.54 -1.75 0.15
C THR A 76 4.72 -0.84 -0.11
N HIS A 77 4.84 0.26 0.62
CA HIS A 77 5.98 1.17 0.67
C HIS A 77 5.84 2.18 1.81
N ILE A 78 6.92 2.88 2.12
CA ILE A 78 6.90 3.93 3.16
C ILE A 78 6.64 5.28 2.52
N HIS A 79 5.35 5.64 2.41
CA HIS A 79 4.89 6.99 2.12
C HIS A 79 3.91 7.47 3.20
N PRO A 80 3.74 8.80 3.37
CA PRO A 80 2.97 9.37 4.48
C PRO A 80 1.46 9.13 4.40
N ASP A 81 0.95 8.60 3.30
CA ASP A 81 -0.44 8.20 3.10
C ASP A 81 -0.66 6.67 3.16
N HIS A 82 0.41 5.90 3.43
CA HIS A 82 0.39 4.45 3.59
C HIS A 82 0.67 3.99 5.02
N ILE A 83 1.41 4.78 5.80
CA ILE A 83 1.72 4.49 7.20
C ILE A 83 1.93 5.78 7.98
N ASP A 84 1.58 5.79 9.27
CA ASP A 84 1.86 6.92 10.13
C ASP A 84 3.37 7.18 10.20
N ILE A 85 3.82 8.40 9.87
CA ILE A 85 5.24 8.80 9.92
C ILE A 85 5.41 9.92 10.93
N SER A 86 6.39 9.77 11.83
CA SER A 86 6.84 10.84 12.72
C SER A 86 7.75 11.80 11.95
N ILE A 87 7.38 13.08 11.89
CA ILE A 87 8.17 14.13 11.25
C ILE A 87 9.45 14.43 12.06
N GLU A 88 9.43 14.18 13.38
CA GLU A 88 10.54 14.51 14.27
C GLU A 88 11.75 13.60 14.07
N ASP A 89 11.53 12.30 13.93
CA ASP A 89 12.60 11.30 13.91
C ASP A 89 12.51 10.30 12.73
N GLY A 90 11.49 10.41 11.90
CA GLY A 90 11.27 9.53 10.75
C GLY A 90 10.91 8.09 11.14
N THR A 91 10.44 7.86 12.37
CA THR A 91 9.89 6.55 12.75
C THR A 91 8.48 6.36 12.19
N VAL A 92 8.07 5.10 12.01
CA VAL A 92 6.79 4.80 11.36
C VAL A 92 5.91 3.88 12.19
N GLY A 93 4.58 3.95 11.92
CA GLY A 93 3.60 3.04 12.47
C GLY A 93 3.44 3.14 13.99
N ALA A 94 3.47 4.35 14.57
CA ALA A 94 3.38 4.57 16.02
C ALA A 94 2.25 3.78 16.73
N PRO A 95 1.00 3.70 16.19
CA PRO A 95 -0.08 2.98 16.89
C PRO A 95 -0.01 1.46 16.75
N LEU A 96 0.90 0.91 15.91
CA LEU A 96 0.94 -0.51 15.60
C LEU A 96 1.68 -1.30 16.68
N ASN A 97 1.18 -2.52 16.98
CA ASN A 97 1.89 -3.46 17.82
C ASN A 97 3.14 -3.98 17.06
N LYS A 98 4.32 -3.64 17.58
CA LYS A 98 5.62 -3.94 16.95
C LYS A 98 6.02 -5.41 16.96
N THR A 99 5.27 -6.27 17.67
CA THR A 99 5.49 -7.72 17.67
C THR A 99 4.72 -8.45 16.58
N ILE A 100 3.72 -7.82 15.96
CA ILE A 100 3.01 -8.39 14.81
C ILE A 100 3.99 -8.49 13.64
N PRO A 101 4.06 -9.65 12.95
CA PRO A 101 4.88 -9.79 11.74
C PRO A 101 4.47 -8.79 10.68
N ILE A 102 5.47 -8.11 10.10
CA ILE A 102 5.27 -7.13 9.03
C ILE A 102 6.05 -7.51 7.78
N PHE A 103 5.37 -7.45 6.65
CA PHE A 103 5.93 -7.63 5.32
C PHE A 103 6.23 -6.27 4.70
N CYS A 104 7.41 -6.13 4.08
CA CYS A 104 7.83 -4.92 3.36
C CYS A 104 8.53 -5.28 2.05
N GLN A 105 8.88 -4.27 1.27
CA GLN A 105 9.34 -4.49 -0.11
C GLN A 105 10.85 -4.64 -0.28
N ASN A 106 11.68 -4.01 0.58
CA ASN A 106 13.13 -3.95 0.40
C ASN A 106 13.88 -3.72 1.72
N GLU A 107 15.22 -3.74 1.67
CA GLU A 107 16.09 -3.52 2.82
C GLU A 107 16.01 -2.09 3.39
N GLY A 108 15.74 -1.09 2.55
CA GLY A 108 15.56 0.30 2.98
C GLY A 108 14.37 0.44 3.92
N ASP A 109 13.22 -0.07 3.51
CA ASP A 109 11.99 -0.09 4.32
C ASP A 109 12.20 -0.92 5.60
N ALA A 110 12.86 -2.09 5.47
CA ALA A 110 13.16 -2.95 6.61
C ALA A 110 14.03 -2.22 7.66
N ALA A 111 15.00 -1.43 7.25
CA ALA A 111 15.84 -0.64 8.15
C ALA A 111 15.04 0.43 8.90
N ILE A 112 14.11 1.12 8.23
CA ILE A 112 13.21 2.12 8.83
C ILE A 112 12.26 1.44 9.81
N LEU A 113 11.67 0.31 9.44
CA LEU A 113 10.80 -0.48 10.32
C LEU A 113 11.54 -0.96 11.56
N LYS A 114 12.78 -1.43 11.41
CA LYS A 114 13.64 -1.85 12.53
C LYS A 114 13.95 -0.66 13.46
N LYS A 115 14.31 0.49 12.91
CA LYS A 115 14.48 1.74 13.66
C LYS A 115 13.20 2.11 14.44
N SER A 116 12.04 1.84 13.87
CA SER A 116 10.72 2.11 14.46
C SER A 116 10.27 1.06 15.49
N GLY A 117 11.11 0.07 15.80
CA GLY A 117 10.90 -0.93 16.85
C GLY A 117 10.17 -2.20 16.41
N PHE A 118 9.88 -2.41 15.11
CA PHE A 118 9.32 -3.67 14.63
C PHE A 118 10.30 -4.82 14.81
N GLN A 119 9.80 -5.95 15.31
CA GLN A 119 10.62 -7.10 15.72
C GLN A 119 10.65 -8.22 14.67
N ASN A 120 9.55 -8.41 13.95
CA ASN A 120 9.34 -9.51 13.02
C ASN A 120 9.14 -8.98 11.59
N ILE A 121 10.24 -8.59 10.93
CA ILE A 121 10.23 -7.99 9.60
C ILE A 121 10.58 -9.04 8.55
N THR A 122 9.79 -9.13 7.49
CA THR A 122 10.07 -10.02 6.35
C THR A 122 10.01 -9.21 5.05
N ILE A 123 11.08 -9.26 4.28
CA ILE A 123 11.11 -8.66 2.95
C ILE A 123 10.47 -9.63 1.96
N LEU A 124 9.42 -9.18 1.28
CA LEU A 124 8.77 -9.97 0.25
C LEU A 124 9.63 -10.08 -1.01
N SER A 125 9.55 -11.20 -1.67
CA SER A 125 10.16 -11.43 -2.98
C SER A 125 9.11 -11.83 -4.01
N GLU A 126 9.50 -11.84 -5.27
CA GLU A 126 8.66 -12.35 -6.37
C GLU A 126 8.43 -13.87 -6.29
N LYS A 127 9.22 -14.56 -5.48
CA LYS A 127 8.97 -15.96 -5.13
C LYS A 127 8.04 -16.01 -3.92
N SER A 128 7.04 -16.89 -3.97
CA SER A 128 6.14 -17.10 -2.82
C SER A 128 6.94 -17.47 -1.56
N ILE A 129 6.67 -16.79 -0.46
CA ILE A 129 7.27 -17.07 0.84
C ILE A 129 6.19 -17.71 1.72
N THR A 130 6.44 -18.93 2.21
CA THR A 130 5.50 -19.62 3.09
C THR A 130 5.64 -19.07 4.51
N ALA A 131 4.84 -18.07 4.85
CA ALA A 131 4.73 -17.57 6.23
C ALA A 131 3.33 -17.86 6.74
N GLY A 132 3.21 -18.76 7.72
CA GLY A 132 1.92 -19.07 8.36
C GLY A 132 0.84 -19.68 7.45
N GLY A 133 1.22 -20.29 6.31
CA GLY A 133 0.29 -20.96 5.38
C GLY A 133 -0.37 -20.06 4.33
N VAL A 134 -0.13 -18.77 4.33
CA VAL A 134 -0.61 -17.82 3.31
C VAL A 134 0.58 -16.95 2.88
N PRO A 135 1.26 -17.30 1.80
CA PRO A 135 2.42 -16.55 1.35
C PRO A 135 2.02 -15.37 0.46
N PRO A 136 2.06 -14.12 0.95
CA PRO A 136 2.00 -12.99 0.05
C PRO A 136 3.24 -12.97 -0.85
N ARG A 137 3.05 -12.62 -2.12
CA ARG A 137 4.11 -12.51 -3.12
C ARG A 137 4.26 -11.05 -3.52
N LYS A 138 5.50 -10.56 -3.62
CA LYS A 138 5.79 -9.24 -4.17
C LYS A 138 5.51 -9.23 -5.67
N ILE A 139 4.79 -8.23 -6.12
CA ILE A 139 4.64 -7.87 -7.54
C ILE A 139 5.34 -6.52 -7.73
N PRO A 140 6.26 -6.38 -8.70
CA PRO A 140 6.86 -5.09 -9.01
C PRO A 140 5.82 -4.03 -9.32
N ALA A 141 6.04 -2.79 -8.87
CA ALA A 141 5.20 -1.64 -9.17
C ALA A 141 6.03 -0.52 -9.81
N ARG A 142 5.35 0.38 -10.53
CA ARG A 142 5.94 1.60 -11.09
C ARG A 142 5.16 2.80 -10.60
N HIS A 143 5.69 3.48 -9.61
CA HIS A 143 5.08 4.60 -8.92
C HIS A 143 5.55 5.93 -9.51
N GLY A 144 4.99 6.32 -10.64
CA GLY A 144 5.30 7.55 -11.37
C GLY A 144 5.50 7.35 -12.88
N THR A 145 4.99 8.30 -13.68
CA THR A 145 5.09 8.26 -15.15
C THR A 145 6.42 8.82 -15.66
N PHE A 146 6.94 9.88 -15.05
CA PHE A 146 8.19 10.52 -15.49
C PHE A 146 9.38 9.95 -14.72
N ILE A 147 9.43 10.22 -13.43
CA ILE A 147 10.46 9.74 -12.52
C ILE A 147 9.77 8.94 -11.42
N PRO A 148 10.25 7.76 -11.03
CA PRO A 148 9.67 7.02 -9.92
C PRO A 148 9.63 7.85 -8.63
N CYS A 149 8.49 7.84 -7.95
CA CYS A 149 8.31 8.44 -6.63
C CYS A 149 8.69 7.43 -5.53
N GLY A 150 9.95 7.00 -5.54
CA GLY A 150 10.44 5.90 -4.71
C GLY A 150 10.04 4.51 -5.22
N ASP A 151 10.46 3.49 -4.46
CA ASP A 151 10.08 2.11 -4.71
C ASP A 151 8.69 1.83 -4.12
N ALA A 152 7.89 1.05 -4.82
CA ALA A 152 6.61 0.53 -4.35
C ALA A 152 6.43 -0.93 -4.81
N MET A 153 5.51 -1.65 -4.18
CA MET A 153 5.14 -3.00 -4.61
C MET A 153 3.63 -3.21 -4.62
N GLY A 154 3.18 -4.05 -5.53
CA GLY A 154 1.93 -4.77 -5.39
C GLY A 154 2.12 -6.06 -4.61
N VAL A 155 1.01 -6.67 -4.19
CA VAL A 155 1.01 -7.92 -3.42
C VAL A 155 -0.02 -8.88 -3.97
N LEU A 156 0.41 -10.11 -4.25
CA LEU A 156 -0.46 -11.20 -4.67
C LEU A 156 -0.65 -12.17 -3.51
N PHE A 157 -1.90 -12.54 -3.26
CA PHE A 157 -2.31 -13.55 -2.29
C PHE A 157 -2.89 -14.75 -3.02
N GLU A 158 -2.34 -15.94 -2.71
CA GLU A 158 -2.76 -17.22 -3.25
C GLU A 158 -2.91 -18.22 -2.10
N ALA A 159 -4.05 -18.87 -2.00
CA ALA A 159 -4.27 -19.94 -1.04
C ALA A 159 -5.29 -20.95 -1.57
N GLU A 160 -5.18 -22.21 -1.15
CA GLU A 160 -6.16 -23.23 -1.47
C GLU A 160 -7.55 -22.84 -0.95
N ASN A 161 -8.57 -23.01 -1.78
CA ASN A 161 -9.97 -22.67 -1.51
C ASN A 161 -10.26 -21.16 -1.30
N GLU A 162 -9.36 -20.28 -1.68
CA GLU A 162 -9.56 -18.83 -1.72
C GLU A 162 -9.38 -18.30 -3.15
N LYS A 163 -10.01 -17.18 -3.44
CA LYS A 163 -9.78 -16.48 -4.70
C LYS A 163 -8.37 -15.88 -4.73
N THR A 164 -7.69 -16.00 -5.85
CA THR A 164 -6.43 -15.29 -6.06
C THR A 164 -6.68 -13.79 -6.04
N PHE A 165 -6.03 -13.08 -5.12
CA PHE A 165 -6.20 -11.65 -4.89
C PHE A 165 -4.93 -10.88 -5.19
N TYR A 166 -5.01 -9.90 -6.09
CA TYR A 166 -3.93 -8.97 -6.41
C TYR A 166 -4.27 -7.57 -5.91
N LEU A 167 -3.49 -7.06 -4.97
CA LEU A 167 -3.45 -5.66 -4.57
C LEU A 167 -2.34 -4.98 -5.40
N ALA A 168 -2.70 -4.08 -6.29
CA ALA A 168 -1.71 -3.45 -7.18
C ALA A 168 -0.78 -2.48 -6.46
N GLY A 169 -1.24 -1.89 -5.33
CA GLY A 169 -0.49 -0.84 -4.63
C GLY A 169 -0.39 0.44 -5.47
N ASP A 170 0.60 1.27 -5.16
CA ASP A 170 0.85 2.50 -5.91
C ASP A 170 1.66 2.19 -7.17
N THR A 171 0.97 2.10 -8.27
CA THR A 171 1.52 1.83 -9.60
C THR A 171 0.67 2.49 -10.69
N ILE A 172 1.31 2.88 -11.77
CA ILE A 172 0.62 3.14 -13.04
C ILE A 172 0.42 1.83 -13.80
N TRP A 173 -0.40 1.85 -14.86
CA TRP A 173 -0.43 0.76 -15.83
C TRP A 173 0.88 0.69 -16.60
N TYR A 174 1.49 -0.48 -16.64
CA TYR A 174 2.71 -0.79 -17.42
C TYR A 174 2.84 -2.31 -17.60
N ASP A 175 3.83 -2.75 -18.36
CA ASP A 175 4.01 -4.18 -18.66
C ASP A 175 4.13 -5.08 -17.42
N GLY A 176 4.65 -4.56 -16.29
CA GLY A 176 4.74 -5.34 -15.05
C GLY A 176 3.36 -5.70 -14.47
N VAL A 177 2.40 -4.76 -14.49
CA VAL A 177 1.01 -5.02 -14.07
C VAL A 177 0.33 -5.98 -15.05
N LYS A 178 0.48 -5.74 -16.35
CA LYS A 178 -0.04 -6.62 -17.40
C LYS A 178 0.46 -8.05 -17.23
N ASN A 179 1.76 -8.22 -17.11
CA ASN A 179 2.38 -9.54 -16.93
C ASN A 179 1.92 -10.24 -15.65
N ALA A 180 1.72 -9.49 -14.56
CA ALA A 180 1.20 -10.07 -13.32
C ALA A 180 -0.23 -10.62 -13.52
N ILE A 181 -1.10 -9.88 -14.19
CA ILE A 181 -2.47 -10.31 -14.49
C ILE A 181 -2.46 -11.55 -15.41
N GLU A 182 -1.66 -11.52 -16.48
CA GLU A 182 -1.55 -12.61 -17.45
C GLU A 182 -0.88 -13.87 -16.88
N THR A 183 -0.01 -13.72 -15.87
CA THR A 183 0.71 -14.86 -15.27
C THR A 183 -0.07 -15.51 -14.15
N TYR A 184 -0.66 -14.70 -13.27
CA TYR A 184 -1.27 -15.20 -12.03
C TYR A 184 -2.80 -15.29 -12.10
N HIS A 185 -3.43 -14.75 -13.15
CA HIS A 185 -4.88 -14.78 -13.37
C HIS A 185 -5.69 -14.42 -12.12
N PRO A 186 -5.44 -13.28 -11.46
CA PRO A 186 -6.12 -12.93 -10.22
C PRO A 186 -7.64 -12.81 -10.46
N GLU A 187 -8.43 -13.45 -9.59
CA GLU A 187 -9.89 -13.39 -9.63
C GLU A 187 -10.44 -12.11 -9.00
N VAL A 188 -9.65 -11.47 -8.15
CA VAL A 188 -9.96 -10.17 -7.55
C VAL A 188 -8.74 -9.27 -7.61
N ILE A 189 -8.93 -8.03 -8.08
CA ILE A 189 -7.87 -7.02 -8.20
C ILE A 189 -8.33 -5.76 -7.46
N ALA A 190 -7.52 -5.27 -6.53
CA ALA A 190 -7.69 -3.97 -5.89
C ALA A 190 -6.68 -2.97 -6.47
N LEU A 191 -7.17 -1.80 -6.88
CA LEU A 191 -6.40 -0.76 -7.54
C LEU A 191 -6.41 0.54 -6.73
N ASN A 192 -5.26 1.19 -6.58
CA ASN A 192 -5.17 2.59 -6.19
C ASN A 192 -5.28 3.43 -7.47
N ALA A 193 -6.45 4.06 -7.69
CA ALA A 193 -6.80 4.62 -9.01
C ALA A 193 -7.47 6.01 -8.91
N CYS A 194 -6.97 6.87 -8.03
CA CYS A 194 -7.46 8.25 -7.95
C CYS A 194 -6.71 9.24 -8.85
N ALA A 195 -5.82 8.76 -9.74
CA ALA A 195 -5.02 9.56 -10.66
C ALA A 195 -4.17 10.63 -9.94
N ALA A 196 -3.68 10.33 -8.73
CA ALA A 196 -2.80 11.24 -8.01
C ALA A 196 -1.58 11.62 -8.87
N GLU A 197 -1.22 12.90 -8.85
CA GLU A 197 -0.19 13.46 -9.73
C GLU A 197 0.65 14.50 -9.00
N THR A 198 1.96 14.49 -9.27
CA THR A 198 2.88 15.56 -8.89
C THR A 198 3.54 16.17 -10.12
N LYS A 199 4.04 17.40 -9.99
CA LYS A 199 4.77 18.07 -11.09
C LYS A 199 6.08 17.34 -11.41
N GLU A 200 6.73 16.78 -10.40
CA GLU A 200 8.04 16.15 -10.49
C GLU A 200 7.97 14.75 -11.09
N ASN A 201 6.98 13.96 -10.65
CA ASN A 201 6.91 12.54 -10.99
C ASN A 201 5.88 12.23 -12.08
N GLY A 202 5.02 13.22 -12.42
CA GLY A 202 3.85 13.02 -13.23
C GLY A 202 2.77 12.26 -12.47
N ARG A 203 1.95 11.49 -13.16
CA ARG A 203 0.91 10.67 -12.54
C ARG A 203 1.55 9.51 -11.76
N LEU A 204 1.18 9.39 -10.51
CA LEU A 204 1.78 8.45 -9.55
C LEU A 204 1.12 7.07 -9.57
N ILE A 205 -0.19 7.04 -9.72
CA ILE A 205 -1.04 5.84 -9.66
C ILE A 205 -1.99 5.81 -10.84
N MET A 206 -2.77 4.76 -10.97
CA MET A 206 -3.68 4.55 -12.09
C MET A 206 -4.74 5.66 -12.21
N ASP A 207 -5.11 5.96 -13.45
CA ASP A 207 -6.28 6.75 -13.82
C ASP A 207 -7.39 5.85 -14.39
N ASP A 208 -8.43 6.45 -14.94
CA ASP A 208 -9.56 5.76 -15.57
C ASP A 208 -9.15 4.92 -16.78
N GLN A 209 -8.21 5.42 -17.61
CA GLN A 209 -7.70 4.67 -18.75
C GLN A 209 -6.87 3.46 -18.31
N ASP A 210 -6.07 3.59 -17.25
CA ASP A 210 -5.30 2.49 -16.70
C ASP A 210 -6.22 1.40 -16.10
N VAL A 211 -7.28 1.82 -15.40
CA VAL A 211 -8.33 0.90 -14.88
C VAL A 211 -9.01 0.15 -16.03
N TRP A 212 -9.28 0.85 -17.13
CA TRP A 212 -9.83 0.22 -18.34
C TRP A 212 -8.87 -0.83 -18.92
N ASN A 213 -7.57 -0.52 -18.98
CA ASN A 213 -6.55 -1.47 -19.46
C ASN A 213 -6.47 -2.71 -18.56
N VAL A 214 -6.54 -2.55 -17.23
CA VAL A 214 -6.64 -3.66 -16.28
C VAL A 214 -7.88 -4.52 -16.58
N ALA A 215 -9.04 -3.91 -16.72
CA ALA A 215 -10.30 -4.62 -16.99
C ALA A 215 -10.29 -5.37 -18.33
N GLN A 216 -9.61 -4.84 -19.35
CA GLN A 216 -9.46 -5.54 -20.64
C GLN A 216 -8.48 -6.72 -20.58
N THR A 217 -7.53 -6.69 -19.67
CA THR A 217 -6.49 -7.73 -19.54
C THR A 217 -6.89 -8.82 -18.55
N ALA A 218 -7.71 -8.48 -17.54
CA ALA A 218 -8.16 -9.44 -16.53
C ALA A 218 -8.98 -10.57 -17.16
N PRO A 219 -8.74 -11.84 -16.79
CA PRO A 219 -9.54 -12.96 -17.25
C PRO A 219 -10.96 -12.88 -16.66
N TYR A 220 -11.93 -13.31 -17.41
CA TYR A 220 -13.35 -13.41 -17.01
C TYR A 220 -13.65 -14.76 -16.39
#